data_170da50897755dcb3ef3174058aaf8a0
#
_entry.id   170da50897755dcb3ef3174058aaf8a0
#
_cell.length_a   1.000
_cell.length_b   1.000
_cell.length_c   1.000
_cell.angle_alpha   90.00
_cell.angle_beta   90.00
_cell.angle_gamma   90.00
#
_symmetry.space_group_name_H-M   'P 1'
#
loop_
_entity.id
_entity.type
_entity.pdbx_description
1 polymer ?
#
loop_
_entity_poly.entity_id
_entity_poly.type
_entity_poly.pdbx_seq_one_letter_code
_entity_poly.pdbx_strand_id
1 'polypeptide(L)'
;FRMGEWPTVVETLVYGLSTGLIVLWYTLFALLASTSAREQGTAIAFGIGVWFFFTFLWALVTTMVAYASGVAVGEANDPAWVTLEGMLDLLSPNGVYHHLLETQLPTVDRGVAPWQSWMAAAVWTLAPWWALHRRMERLVP
;
A
#
# COMPACT_ATOMS: atom_id res chain seq x y z
N PHE A 1 0.05 -9.42 17.90
CA PHE A 1 -0.83 -10.05 18.92
C PHE A 1 0.08 -10.69 19.98
N ARG A 2 -0.01 -10.22 21.23
CA ARG A 2 0.58 -10.95 22.36
C ARG A 2 -0.24 -12.22 22.55
N MET A 3 0.43 -13.36 22.53
CA MET A 3 -0.27 -14.65 22.73
C MET A 3 -0.99 -14.63 24.09
N GLY A 4 -2.31 -14.73 24.06
CA GLY A 4 -3.14 -14.82 25.27
C GLY A 4 -3.86 -13.55 25.70
N GLU A 5 -3.65 -12.40 25.06
CA GLU A 5 -4.40 -11.17 25.35
C GLU A 5 -5.39 -10.88 24.21
N TRP A 6 -6.59 -10.44 24.58
CA TRP A 6 -7.56 -9.97 23.60
C TRP A 6 -7.12 -8.61 23.04
N PRO A 7 -7.29 -8.35 21.72
CA PRO A 7 -6.95 -7.07 21.15
C PRO A 7 -7.76 -5.94 21.79
N THR A 8 -7.13 -4.81 21.99
CA THR A 8 -7.82 -3.61 22.48
C THR A 8 -8.82 -3.10 21.40
N VAL A 9 -9.79 -2.30 21.84
CA VAL A 9 -10.75 -1.67 20.90
C VAL A 9 -10.01 -0.84 19.85
N VAL A 10 -8.95 -0.13 20.23
CA VAL A 10 -8.14 0.69 19.30
C VAL A 10 -7.43 -0.17 18.27
N GLU A 11 -6.77 -1.25 18.70
CA GLU A 11 -6.11 -2.20 17.78
C GLU A 11 -7.12 -2.82 16.80
N THR A 12 -8.30 -3.19 17.27
CA THR A 12 -9.37 -3.74 16.43
C THR A 12 -9.87 -2.72 15.41
N LEU A 13 -10.04 -1.46 15.82
CA LEU A 13 -10.46 -0.37 14.93
C LEU A 13 -9.38 -0.06 13.87
N VAL A 14 -8.11 0.03 14.26
CA VAL A 14 -7.00 0.27 13.32
C VAL A 14 -6.87 -0.89 12.33
N TYR A 15 -6.97 -2.13 12.80
CA TYR A 15 -6.96 -3.31 11.94
C TYR A 15 -8.12 -3.27 10.93
N GLY A 16 -9.34 -3.03 11.41
CA GLY A 16 -10.54 -2.96 10.57
C GLY A 16 -10.45 -1.83 9.54
N LEU A 17 -10.00 -0.64 9.96
CA LEU A 17 -9.83 0.52 9.08
C LEU A 17 -8.75 0.26 8.02
N SER A 18 -7.59 -0.25 8.41
CA SER A 18 -6.49 -0.54 7.50
C SER A 18 -6.89 -1.61 6.47
N THR A 19 -7.60 -2.66 6.92
CA THR A 19 -8.14 -3.70 6.04
C THR A 19 -9.19 -3.13 5.08
N GLY A 20 -10.07 -2.25 5.57
CA GLY A 20 -11.03 -1.55 4.72
C GLY A 20 -10.36 -0.68 3.66
N LEU A 21 -9.27 0.02 4.01
CA LEU A 21 -8.52 0.86 3.09
C LEU A 21 -7.84 0.05 1.98
N ILE A 22 -7.17 -1.06 2.29
CA ILE A 22 -6.52 -1.87 1.24
C ILE A 22 -7.55 -2.47 0.27
N VAL A 23 -8.70 -2.93 0.77
CA VAL A 23 -9.80 -3.40 -0.08
C VAL A 23 -10.33 -2.26 -0.96
N LEU A 24 -10.51 -1.07 -0.40
CA LEU A 24 -10.94 0.11 -1.15
C LEU A 24 -9.94 0.45 -2.28
N TRP A 25 -8.64 0.47 -2.01
CA TRP A 25 -7.63 0.81 -3.01
C TRP A 25 -7.64 -0.17 -4.18
N TYR A 26 -7.65 -1.48 -3.92
CA TYR A 26 -7.73 -2.48 -5.00
C TYR A 26 -9.07 -2.43 -5.75
N THR A 27 -10.16 -2.08 -5.06
CA THR A 27 -11.45 -1.85 -5.71
C THR A 27 -11.40 -0.63 -6.64
N LEU A 28 -10.78 0.48 -6.21
CA LEU A 28 -10.59 1.66 -7.06
C LEU A 28 -9.73 1.36 -8.29
N PHE A 29 -8.66 0.56 -8.15
CA PHE A 29 -7.88 0.11 -9.30
C PHE A 29 -8.68 -0.78 -10.25
N ALA A 30 -9.48 -1.70 -9.73
CA ALA A 30 -10.35 -2.54 -10.55
C ALA A 30 -11.38 -1.71 -11.31
N LEU A 31 -11.98 -0.70 -10.67
CA LEU A 31 -12.91 0.24 -11.32
C LEU A 31 -12.20 1.08 -12.39
N LEU A 32 -11.00 1.60 -12.11
CA LEU A 32 -10.20 2.33 -13.10
C LEU A 32 -9.85 1.45 -14.29
N ALA A 33 -9.47 0.20 -14.05
CA ALA A 33 -9.22 -0.79 -15.09
C ALA A 33 -10.47 -1.02 -15.95
N SER A 34 -11.61 -1.25 -15.31
CA SER A 34 -12.90 -1.49 -15.97
C SER A 34 -13.35 -0.30 -16.83
N THR A 35 -13.19 0.93 -16.32
CA THR A 35 -13.56 2.14 -17.09
C THR A 35 -12.55 2.49 -18.18
N SER A 36 -11.35 1.89 -18.16
CA SER A 36 -10.26 2.16 -19.10
C SER A 36 -10.17 1.15 -20.22
N ALA A 37 -10.57 -0.08 -19.96
CA ALA A 37 -10.48 -1.17 -20.92
C ALA A 37 -11.67 -1.18 -21.89
N ARG A 38 -11.40 -1.54 -23.14
CA ARG A 38 -12.45 -1.75 -24.15
C ARG A 38 -13.09 -3.14 -24.03
N GLU A 39 -12.38 -4.07 -23.45
CA GLU A 39 -12.80 -5.47 -23.32
C GLU A 39 -12.66 -5.92 -21.85
N GLN A 40 -13.59 -6.76 -21.42
CA GLN A 40 -13.62 -7.28 -20.05
C GLN A 40 -12.33 -8.04 -19.67
N GLY A 41 -11.78 -8.82 -20.61
CA GLY A 41 -10.53 -9.56 -20.39
C GLY A 41 -9.36 -8.66 -20.07
N THR A 42 -9.23 -7.55 -20.77
CA THR A 42 -8.18 -6.53 -20.53
C THR A 42 -8.34 -5.88 -19.15
N ALA A 43 -9.58 -5.59 -18.72
CA ALA A 43 -9.83 -5.02 -17.41
C ALA A 43 -9.39 -5.97 -16.28
N ILE A 44 -9.75 -7.25 -16.41
CA ILE A 44 -9.38 -8.30 -15.45
C ILE A 44 -7.86 -8.48 -15.42
N ALA A 45 -7.21 -8.59 -16.57
CA ALA A 45 -5.76 -8.75 -16.67
C ALA A 45 -5.01 -7.57 -16.04
N PHE A 46 -5.49 -6.34 -16.24
CA PHE A 46 -4.89 -5.16 -15.61
C PHE A 46 -5.06 -5.18 -14.08
N GLY A 47 -6.25 -5.50 -13.57
CA GLY A 47 -6.50 -5.58 -12.12
C GLY A 47 -5.61 -6.63 -11.44
N ILE A 48 -5.50 -7.82 -12.04
CA ILE A 48 -4.61 -8.89 -11.56
C ILE A 48 -3.15 -8.44 -11.65
N GLY A 49 -2.75 -7.79 -12.75
CA GLY A 49 -1.40 -7.30 -12.94
C GLY A 49 -0.98 -6.27 -11.89
N VAL A 50 -1.84 -5.32 -11.56
CA VAL A 50 -1.60 -4.33 -10.49
C VAL A 50 -1.45 -5.02 -9.14
N TRP A 51 -2.36 -5.93 -8.80
CA TRP A 51 -2.28 -6.70 -7.56
C TRP A 51 -0.98 -7.53 -7.50
N PHE A 52 -0.65 -8.26 -8.57
CA PHE A 52 0.56 -9.06 -8.65
C PHE A 52 1.83 -8.21 -8.51
N PHE A 53 1.85 -7.04 -9.17
CA PHE A 53 2.98 -6.10 -9.09
C PHE A 53 3.26 -5.69 -7.64
N PHE A 54 2.25 -5.18 -6.92
CA PHE A 54 2.45 -4.72 -5.55
C PHE A 54 2.62 -5.85 -4.53
N THR A 55 2.12 -7.06 -4.80
CA THR A 55 2.22 -8.19 -3.88
C THR A 55 3.53 -8.96 -4.04
N PHE A 56 4.00 -9.13 -5.27
CA PHE A 56 5.17 -9.98 -5.54
C PHE A 56 6.37 -9.21 -6.11
N LEU A 57 6.13 -8.30 -7.06
CA LEU A 57 7.23 -7.62 -7.74
C LEU A 57 7.75 -6.41 -6.95
N TRP A 58 6.98 -5.88 -6.00
CA TRP A 58 7.41 -4.73 -5.22
C TRP A 58 8.67 -4.99 -4.41
N ALA A 59 8.80 -6.15 -3.81
CA ALA A 59 10.01 -6.56 -3.10
C ALA A 59 11.25 -6.57 -4.02
N LEU A 60 11.07 -6.97 -5.27
CA LEU A 60 12.14 -6.91 -6.28
C LEU A 60 12.53 -5.46 -6.58
N VAL A 61 11.55 -4.56 -6.75
CA VAL A 61 11.80 -3.13 -6.96
C VAL A 61 12.57 -2.53 -5.79
N THR A 62 12.15 -2.80 -4.56
CA THR A 62 12.84 -2.36 -3.33
C THR A 62 14.29 -2.85 -3.29
N THR A 63 14.51 -4.13 -3.60
CA THR A 63 15.85 -4.73 -3.66
C THR A 63 16.73 -4.06 -4.73
N MET A 64 16.18 -3.80 -5.93
CA MET A 64 16.94 -3.14 -7.01
C MET A 64 17.32 -1.70 -6.64
N VAL A 65 16.41 -0.96 -6.00
CA VAL A 65 16.68 0.42 -5.55
C VAL A 65 17.76 0.42 -4.47
N ALA A 66 17.69 -0.51 -3.50
CA ALA A 66 18.72 -0.65 -2.46
C ALA A 66 20.08 -0.95 -3.06
N TYR A 67 20.16 -1.91 -3.98
CA TYR A 67 21.40 -2.23 -4.68
C TYR A 67 21.97 -1.03 -5.44
N ALA A 68 21.14 -0.31 -6.17
CA ALA A 68 21.54 0.89 -6.89
C ALA A 68 21.99 2.04 -5.98
N SER A 69 21.48 2.08 -4.75
CA SER A 69 21.82 3.08 -3.72
C SER A 69 23.01 2.67 -2.85
N GLY A 70 23.55 1.46 -3.05
CA GLY A 70 24.67 0.93 -2.24
C GLY A 70 24.26 0.54 -0.81
N VAL A 71 22.97 0.34 -0.57
CA VAL A 71 22.44 -0.09 0.73
C VAL A 71 22.42 -1.62 0.79
N ALA A 72 22.89 -2.19 1.90
CA ALA A 72 22.88 -3.64 2.09
C ALA A 72 21.44 -4.15 2.23
N VAL A 73 21.08 -5.13 1.39
CA VAL A 73 19.72 -5.66 1.30
C VAL A 73 19.43 -6.63 2.43
N GLY A 74 18.30 -6.45 3.12
CA GLY A 74 17.76 -7.44 4.06
C GLY A 74 18.40 -7.44 5.44
N GLU A 75 19.26 -6.49 5.76
CA GLU A 75 19.80 -6.30 7.11
C GLU A 75 18.80 -5.52 7.97
N ALA A 76 17.93 -6.25 8.68
CA ALA A 76 16.86 -5.67 9.51
C ALA A 76 17.36 -4.69 10.60
N ASN A 77 18.65 -4.73 10.93
CA ASN A 77 19.28 -3.83 11.92
C ASN A 77 20.06 -2.68 11.27
N ASP A 78 20.15 -2.62 9.93
CA ASP A 78 20.79 -1.50 9.24
C ASP A 78 19.80 -0.33 9.14
N PRO A 79 20.05 0.82 9.79
CA PRO A 79 19.15 1.98 9.71
C PRO A 79 18.94 2.50 8.28
N ALA A 80 19.96 2.35 7.41
CA ALA A 80 19.86 2.77 6.02
C ALA A 80 18.86 1.89 5.24
N TRP A 81 18.91 0.56 5.46
CA TRP A 81 17.94 -0.37 4.87
C TRP A 81 16.53 -0.11 5.39
N VAL A 82 16.36 -0.03 6.72
CA VAL A 82 15.04 0.20 7.34
C VAL A 82 14.39 1.50 6.84
N THR A 83 15.19 2.58 6.74
CA THR A 83 14.68 3.86 6.24
C THR A 83 14.30 3.80 4.76
N LEU A 84 15.14 3.17 3.92
CA LEU A 84 14.90 3.04 2.49
C LEU A 84 13.65 2.18 2.21
N GLU A 85 13.57 1.01 2.84
CA GLU A 85 12.44 0.10 2.75
C GLU A 85 11.15 0.79 3.18
N GLY A 86 11.16 1.43 4.35
CA GLY A 86 10.01 2.15 4.88
C GLY A 86 9.53 3.27 3.97
N MET A 87 10.43 4.05 3.37
CA MET A 87 10.06 5.09 2.41
C MET A 87 9.49 4.53 1.11
N LEU A 88 10.06 3.46 0.58
CA LEU A 88 9.56 2.80 -0.62
C LEU A 88 8.21 2.14 -0.38
N ASP A 89 8.00 1.58 0.78
CA ASP A 89 6.72 0.97 1.18
C ASP A 89 5.56 1.98 1.19
N LEU A 90 5.82 3.27 1.44
CA LEU A 90 4.78 4.31 1.29
C LEU A 90 4.29 4.47 -0.15
N LEU A 91 5.08 4.02 -1.15
CA LEU A 91 4.71 4.01 -2.56
C LEU A 91 3.98 2.72 -2.99
N SER A 92 3.67 1.85 -2.06
CA SER A 92 2.94 0.60 -2.28
C SER A 92 1.70 0.54 -1.40
N PRO A 93 0.51 0.17 -1.94
CA PRO A 93 -0.68 -0.02 -1.11
C PRO A 93 -0.47 -1.06 0.00
N ASN A 94 0.25 -2.14 -0.32
CA ASN A 94 0.55 -3.19 0.66
C ASN A 94 1.52 -2.68 1.74
N GLY A 95 2.54 -1.91 1.36
CA GLY A 95 3.47 -1.31 2.31
C GLY A 95 2.76 -0.35 3.25
N VAL A 96 1.93 0.56 2.72
CA VAL A 96 1.12 1.48 3.55
C VAL A 96 0.21 0.70 4.50
N TYR A 97 -0.42 -0.37 4.04
CA TYR A 97 -1.27 -1.23 4.88
C TYR A 97 -0.47 -1.82 6.06
N HIS A 98 0.73 -2.37 5.81
CA HIS A 98 1.60 -2.90 6.86
C HIS A 98 2.04 -1.81 7.83
N HIS A 99 2.44 -0.64 7.35
CA HIS A 99 2.78 0.49 8.21
C HIS A 99 1.62 0.93 9.11
N LEU A 100 0.39 0.99 8.58
CA LEU A 100 -0.79 1.34 9.38
C LEU A 100 -1.06 0.33 10.50
N LEU A 101 -0.91 -0.98 10.23
CA LEU A 101 -1.04 -2.01 11.23
C LEU A 101 0.03 -1.89 12.34
N GLU A 102 1.25 -1.55 11.94
CA GLU A 102 2.39 -1.47 12.84
C GLU A 102 2.43 -0.19 13.67
N THR A 103 1.64 0.84 13.31
CA THR A 103 1.50 2.06 14.15
C THR A 103 1.04 1.75 15.59
N GLN A 104 0.47 0.57 15.83
CA GLN A 104 0.04 0.11 17.14
C GLN A 104 1.11 -0.74 17.86
N LEU A 105 2.24 -1.02 17.21
CA LEU A 105 3.32 -1.84 17.74
C LEU A 105 4.51 -0.95 18.14
N PRO A 106 4.71 -0.65 19.44
CA PRO A 106 5.75 0.28 19.89
C PRO A 106 7.18 -0.24 19.68
N THR A 107 7.33 -1.51 19.31
CA THR A 107 8.63 -2.18 19.16
C THR A 107 9.13 -2.24 17.72
N VAL A 108 8.31 -1.81 16.75
CA VAL A 108 8.66 -1.87 15.32
C VAL A 108 9.00 -0.47 14.85
N ASP A 109 10.29 -0.21 14.58
CA ASP A 109 10.75 1.00 13.90
C ASP A 109 10.94 0.69 12.41
N ARG A 110 10.16 1.34 11.55
CA ARG A 110 10.23 1.21 10.09
C ARG A 110 10.89 2.42 9.44
N GLY A 111 11.57 3.28 10.19
CA GLY A 111 12.21 4.48 9.67
C GLY A 111 11.23 5.54 9.11
N VAL A 112 9.93 5.36 9.34
CA VAL A 112 8.86 6.27 8.88
C VAL A 112 7.96 6.65 10.06
N ALA A 113 7.64 7.95 10.15
CA ALA A 113 6.74 8.41 11.19
C ALA A 113 5.28 8.00 10.91
N PRO A 114 4.46 7.70 11.94
CA PRO A 114 3.07 7.28 11.76
C PRO A 114 2.22 8.23 10.89
N TRP A 115 2.45 9.54 10.99
CA TRP A 115 1.73 10.52 10.18
C TRP A 115 2.01 10.38 8.68
N GLN A 116 3.21 9.92 8.28
CA GLN A 116 3.58 9.68 6.88
C GLN A 116 2.75 8.53 6.29
N SER A 117 2.54 7.47 7.06
CA SER A 117 1.69 6.34 6.67
C SER A 117 0.23 6.77 6.45
N TRP A 118 -0.31 7.62 7.32
CA TRP A 118 -1.66 8.19 7.14
C TRP A 118 -1.76 9.15 5.96
N MET A 119 -0.72 9.95 5.71
CA MET A 119 -0.66 10.80 4.52
C MET A 119 -0.59 9.97 3.23
N ALA A 120 0.22 8.90 3.22
CA ALA A 120 0.27 7.98 2.10
C ALA A 120 -1.08 7.30 1.87
N ALA A 121 -1.77 6.86 2.93
CA ALA A 121 -3.12 6.31 2.85
C ALA A 121 -4.13 7.30 2.24
N ALA A 122 -4.05 8.57 2.62
CA ALA A 122 -4.87 9.62 2.02
C ALA A 122 -4.58 9.79 0.52
N VAL A 123 -3.31 9.80 0.11
CA VAL A 123 -2.91 9.89 -1.30
C VAL A 123 -3.41 8.67 -2.08
N TRP A 124 -3.21 7.45 -1.56
CA TRP A 124 -3.68 6.21 -2.18
C TRP A 124 -5.21 6.13 -2.30
N THR A 125 -5.94 6.86 -1.47
CA THR A 125 -7.40 6.97 -1.56
C THR A 125 -7.83 8.05 -2.54
N LEU A 126 -7.28 9.26 -2.40
CA LEU A 126 -7.75 10.44 -3.13
C LEU A 126 -7.31 10.43 -4.59
N ALA A 127 -6.10 9.96 -4.92
CA ALA A 127 -5.58 9.98 -6.28
C ALA A 127 -6.37 9.03 -7.22
N PRO A 128 -6.61 7.74 -6.88
CA PRO A 128 -7.43 6.86 -7.72
C PRO A 128 -8.91 7.30 -7.76
N TRP A 129 -9.45 7.77 -6.64
CA TRP A 129 -10.80 8.33 -6.60
C TRP A 129 -10.96 9.49 -7.59
N TRP A 130 -10.04 10.47 -7.55
CA TRP A 130 -10.07 11.63 -8.43
C TRP A 130 -9.90 11.24 -9.91
N ALA A 131 -9.00 10.30 -10.20
CA ALA A 131 -8.82 9.76 -11.55
C ALA A 131 -10.11 9.08 -12.05
N LEU A 132 -10.78 8.30 -11.21
CA LEU A 132 -12.04 7.65 -11.53
C LEU A 132 -13.16 8.68 -11.77
N HIS A 133 -13.28 9.68 -10.87
CA HIS A 133 -14.30 10.74 -11.00
C HIS A 133 -14.15 11.51 -12.32
N ARG A 134 -12.95 11.99 -12.63
CA ARG A 134 -12.68 12.67 -13.92
C ARG A 134 -12.98 11.81 -15.14
N ARG A 135 -12.78 10.51 -15.01
CA ARG A 135 -13.05 9.61 -16.12
C ARG A 135 -14.54 9.40 -16.30
N MET A 136 -15.29 9.28 -15.22
CA MET A 136 -16.75 9.14 -15.26
C MET A 136 -17.43 10.39 -15.85
N GLU A 137 -16.96 11.60 -15.51
CA GLU A 137 -17.48 12.85 -16.09
C GLU A 137 -17.34 12.90 -17.63
N ARG A 138 -16.33 12.22 -18.18
CA ARG A 138 -16.13 12.15 -19.64
C ARG A 138 -16.98 11.09 -20.34
N LEU A 139 -17.60 10.19 -19.58
CA LEU A 139 -18.45 9.12 -20.11
C LEU A 139 -19.95 9.51 -20.10
N VAL A 140 -20.30 10.54 -19.34
CA VAL A 140 -21.66 11.10 -19.32
C VAL A 140 -21.71 12.24 -20.36
N PRO A 141 -22.52 12.12 -21.43
CA PRO A 141 -22.68 13.13 -22.46
C PRO A 141 -23.33 14.40 -21.93
#